data_a850ce0844cee7094bda894731bd4943
#
_entry.id   a850ce0844cee7094bda894731bd4943
#
_cell.length_a   1.000
_cell.length_b   1.000
_cell.length_c   1.000
_cell.angle_alpha   90.00
_cell.angle_beta   90.00
_cell.angle_gamma   90.00
#
_symmetry.space_group_name_H-M   'P 1'
#
loop_
_entity.id
_entity.type
_entity.pdbx_description
1 polymer ?
#
loop_
_entity_poly.entity_id
_entity_poly.type
_entity_poly.pdbx_seq_one_letter_code
_entity_poly.pdbx_strand_id
1 'polypeptide(L)'
;YSYCDRYNEKLKCSFVGMVVKKDNILLSFPKHYHVDKVTLRDEKSKVLQDMKDILHIIKRDRELYGVEPGQLTDTIPVDAYQYILTYYLEFGLYHRQLRDTVKGYKGHIHWHQTINSIRPLLSDGNFIYSPFVVNCEYDESIFITECMDYVLFDFYNTFQTLLDDIHPYKRQFYNPIFDEYDFCIAKLQILSGRLFKDYERLLLKSLIRYFQWKSNRSKSSKFLTLYFELVWERMIHLYLSNHIRILDHDYEITKEAQSSKLNIIKPDSMDIEQREVGKKSRFSIQFDHFFKTCTSKKQPLILLFDSKYFTNDVNSFNYKQAFYYYYLRGKYKNAIIKSALVIPTSDKRKTVVHVDRQHIDGLYIREEYINLKDVIDCYKKSIS
;
A
#
# COMPACT_ATOMS: atom_id res chain seq x y z
N TYR A 1 -10.47 1.37 -21.69
CA TYR A 1 -9.70 0.97 -20.51
C TYR A 1 -9.54 -0.54 -20.54
N SER A 2 -8.32 -1.06 -20.48
CA SER A 2 -8.00 -2.51 -20.59
C SER A 2 -8.52 -3.38 -19.43
N TYR A 3 -9.14 -2.79 -18.41
CA TYR A 3 -9.65 -3.46 -17.21
C TYR A 3 -11.14 -3.17 -16.96
N CYS A 4 -11.82 -2.71 -17.96
CA CYS A 4 -13.25 -2.41 -17.89
C CYS A 4 -13.94 -3.07 -19.07
N ASP A 5 -14.87 -3.97 -18.79
CA ASP A 5 -15.70 -4.62 -19.78
C ASP A 5 -17.05 -3.90 -19.89
N ARG A 6 -17.57 -3.78 -21.09
CA ARG A 6 -18.95 -3.34 -21.28
C ARG A 6 -19.89 -4.51 -21.06
N TYR A 7 -20.74 -4.39 -20.09
CA TYR A 7 -21.81 -5.33 -19.83
C TYR A 7 -23.15 -4.57 -19.72
N ASN A 8 -24.09 -4.84 -20.62
CA ASN A 8 -25.43 -4.20 -20.66
C ASN A 8 -25.33 -2.66 -20.52
N GLU A 9 -24.58 -1.98 -21.40
CA GLU A 9 -24.37 -0.53 -21.41
C GLU A 9 -23.70 0.05 -20.15
N LYS A 10 -23.36 -0.78 -19.18
CA LYS A 10 -22.62 -0.37 -17.96
C LYS A 10 -21.15 -0.78 -18.07
N LEU A 11 -20.30 0.04 -17.47
CA LEU A 11 -18.88 -0.25 -17.37
C LEU A 11 -18.66 -1.11 -16.11
N LYS A 12 -18.21 -2.36 -16.30
CA LYS A 12 -17.81 -3.24 -15.19
C LYS A 12 -16.30 -3.18 -15.05
N CYS A 13 -15.80 -2.70 -13.92
CA CYS A 13 -14.38 -2.70 -13.61
C CYS A 13 -13.97 -3.99 -12.91
N SER A 14 -12.86 -4.58 -13.35
CA SER A 14 -12.27 -5.79 -12.75
C SER A 14 -11.17 -5.47 -11.73
N PHE A 15 -11.10 -4.26 -11.24
CA PHE A 15 -10.08 -3.80 -10.29
C PHE A 15 -10.68 -2.92 -9.19
N VAL A 16 -9.92 -2.75 -8.11
CA VAL A 16 -10.18 -1.75 -7.07
C VAL A 16 -8.98 -0.80 -7.03
N GLY A 17 -9.24 0.51 -7.03
CA GLY A 17 -8.20 1.53 -7.01
C GLY A 17 -8.43 2.64 -8.03
N MET A 18 -7.36 3.23 -8.54
CA MET A 18 -7.44 4.37 -9.47
C MET A 18 -6.64 4.16 -10.76
N VAL A 19 -7.16 4.72 -11.85
CA VAL A 19 -6.48 4.84 -13.14
C VAL A 19 -6.51 6.31 -13.57
N VAL A 20 -5.34 6.86 -13.82
CA VAL A 20 -5.17 8.24 -14.27
C VAL A 20 -4.81 8.24 -15.74
N LYS A 21 -5.53 8.99 -16.56
CA LYS A 21 -5.21 9.18 -17.99
C LYS A 21 -5.38 10.63 -18.35
N LYS A 22 -4.28 11.30 -18.67
CA LYS A 22 -4.22 12.78 -18.81
C LYS A 22 -4.76 13.43 -17.52
N ASP A 23 -5.82 14.23 -17.63
CA ASP A 23 -6.45 14.94 -16.51
C ASP A 23 -7.68 14.20 -15.93
N ASN A 24 -7.98 13.00 -16.45
CA ASN A 24 -9.12 12.21 -16.01
C ASN A 24 -8.68 11.11 -15.04
N ILE A 25 -9.38 11.02 -13.93
CA ILE A 25 -9.16 9.98 -12.91
C ILE A 25 -10.40 9.09 -12.88
N LEU A 26 -10.19 7.79 -13.09
CA LEU A 26 -11.20 6.76 -12.90
C LEU A 26 -10.95 6.08 -11.55
N LEU A 27 -11.94 6.14 -10.67
CA LEU A 27 -11.94 5.46 -9.37
C LEU A 27 -12.85 4.23 -9.45
N SER A 28 -12.37 3.09 -8.99
CA SER A 28 -13.12 1.85 -8.88
C SER A 28 -13.11 1.38 -7.43
N PHE A 29 -14.31 1.31 -6.86
CA PHE A 29 -14.53 0.90 -5.48
C PHE A 29 -14.66 -0.63 -5.34
N PRO A 30 -14.46 -1.18 -4.13
CA PRO A 30 -14.75 -2.58 -3.85
C PRO A 30 -16.22 -2.93 -4.13
N LYS A 31 -16.47 -4.22 -4.38
CA LYS A 31 -17.86 -4.76 -4.43
C LYS A 31 -18.58 -4.39 -3.13
N HIS A 32 -19.87 -4.15 -3.22
CA HIS A 32 -20.71 -3.69 -2.10
C HIS A 32 -20.43 -2.28 -1.57
N TYR A 33 -19.58 -1.49 -2.24
CA TYR A 33 -19.51 -0.06 -2.02
C TYR A 33 -20.39 0.64 -3.05
N HIS A 34 -21.52 1.18 -2.63
CA HIS A 34 -22.45 1.86 -3.54
C HIS A 34 -22.18 3.35 -3.60
N VAL A 35 -21.92 3.83 -4.82
CA VAL A 35 -21.82 5.25 -5.15
C VAL A 35 -22.85 5.56 -6.22
N ASP A 36 -23.87 6.28 -5.87
CA ASP A 36 -24.86 6.79 -6.81
C ASP A 36 -24.63 8.28 -7.15
N LYS A 37 -25.42 8.82 -8.08
CA LYS A 37 -25.27 10.21 -8.51
C LYS A 37 -25.65 11.22 -7.41
N VAL A 38 -26.52 10.83 -6.48
CA VAL A 38 -26.96 11.67 -5.36
C VAL A 38 -25.82 11.73 -4.33
N THR A 39 -25.29 10.58 -3.93
CA THR A 39 -24.16 10.48 -3.02
C THR A 39 -22.94 11.27 -3.54
N LEU A 40 -22.67 11.22 -4.86
CA LEU A 40 -21.57 11.99 -5.47
C LEU A 40 -21.78 13.50 -5.41
N ARG A 41 -23.03 14.00 -5.43
CA ARG A 41 -23.31 15.42 -5.30
C ARG A 41 -23.22 15.90 -3.86
N ASP A 42 -23.87 15.18 -2.96
CA ASP A 42 -24.11 15.63 -1.60
C ASP A 42 -22.98 15.24 -0.63
N GLU A 43 -22.28 14.11 -0.88
CA GLU A 43 -21.24 13.57 -0.02
C GLU A 43 -19.90 13.35 -0.75
N LYS A 44 -19.59 14.18 -1.75
CA LYS A 44 -18.36 14.02 -2.57
C LYS A 44 -17.08 13.91 -1.74
N SER A 45 -16.95 14.72 -0.70
CA SER A 45 -15.80 14.70 0.21
C SER A 45 -15.66 13.38 0.96
N LYS A 46 -16.78 12.81 1.41
CA LYS A 46 -16.84 11.52 2.11
C LYS A 46 -16.49 10.35 1.17
N VAL A 47 -17.02 10.36 -0.05
CA VAL A 47 -16.69 9.35 -1.07
C VAL A 47 -15.20 9.38 -1.41
N LEU A 48 -14.61 10.57 -1.53
CA LEU A 48 -13.17 10.73 -1.75
C LEU A 48 -12.36 10.26 -0.54
N GLN A 49 -12.82 10.52 0.68
CA GLN A 49 -12.15 10.04 1.89
C GLN A 49 -12.22 8.51 1.98
N ASP A 50 -13.36 7.90 1.71
CA ASP A 50 -13.50 6.43 1.67
C ASP A 50 -12.56 5.81 0.61
N MET A 51 -12.38 6.47 -0.55
CA MET A 51 -11.42 6.02 -1.57
C MET A 51 -9.97 6.16 -1.09
N LYS A 52 -9.61 7.25 -0.41
CA LYS A 52 -8.30 7.40 0.21
C LYS A 52 -7.99 6.26 1.16
N ASP A 53 -8.93 5.92 2.03
CA ASP A 53 -8.80 4.84 2.98
C ASP A 53 -8.56 3.50 2.28
N ILE A 54 -9.29 3.23 1.19
CA ILE A 54 -9.11 2.04 0.36
C ILE A 54 -7.72 2.01 -0.30
N LEU A 55 -7.28 3.13 -0.86
CA LEU A 55 -5.95 3.23 -1.50
C LEU A 55 -4.82 3.06 -0.46
N HIS A 56 -4.99 3.64 0.73
CA HIS A 56 -4.07 3.45 1.85
C HIS A 56 -3.98 1.97 2.26
N ILE A 57 -5.12 1.29 2.38
CA ILE A 57 -5.16 -0.15 2.68
C ILE A 57 -4.44 -0.97 1.60
N ILE A 58 -4.71 -0.72 0.32
CA ILE A 58 -4.05 -1.42 -0.79
C ILE A 58 -2.53 -1.21 -0.74
N LYS A 59 -2.08 0.01 -0.48
CA LYS A 59 -0.66 0.33 -0.33
C LYS A 59 -0.04 -0.44 0.83
N ARG A 60 -0.66 -0.36 2.01
CA ARG A 60 -0.15 -0.99 3.23
C ARG A 60 -0.16 -2.51 3.15
N ASP A 61 -1.19 -3.08 2.53
CA ASP A 61 -1.27 -4.52 2.28
C ASP A 61 -0.08 -5.01 1.43
N ARG A 62 0.31 -4.25 0.40
CA ARG A 62 1.48 -4.56 -0.43
C ARG A 62 2.81 -4.42 0.31
N GLU A 63 2.94 -3.44 1.18
CA GLU A 63 4.13 -3.27 2.01
C GLU A 63 4.33 -4.46 2.96
N LEU A 64 3.23 -4.99 3.51
CA LEU A 64 3.25 -6.09 4.47
C LEU A 64 3.38 -7.47 3.83
N TYR A 65 2.73 -7.69 2.69
CA TYR A 65 2.58 -9.02 2.09
C TYR A 65 3.19 -9.14 0.69
N GLY A 66 3.71 -8.04 0.15
CA GLY A 66 4.24 -8.01 -1.21
C GLY A 66 3.17 -7.89 -2.29
N VAL A 67 3.61 -8.01 -3.53
CA VAL A 67 2.75 -7.96 -4.73
C VAL A 67 2.50 -9.38 -5.20
N GLU A 68 1.23 -9.76 -5.33
CA GLU A 68 0.83 -11.10 -5.80
C GLU A 68 1.34 -11.38 -7.22
N PRO A 69 1.76 -12.63 -7.51
CA PRO A 69 2.16 -13.03 -8.86
C PRO A 69 1.05 -12.74 -9.87
N GLY A 70 1.37 -12.07 -10.97
CA GLY A 70 0.40 -11.68 -12.00
C GLY A 70 -0.36 -10.39 -11.71
N GLN A 71 -0.14 -9.77 -10.58
CA GLN A 71 -0.65 -8.43 -10.31
C GLN A 71 0.11 -7.41 -11.16
N LEU A 72 -0.64 -6.46 -11.73
CA LEU A 72 -0.05 -5.37 -12.50
C LEU A 72 0.79 -4.48 -11.60
N THR A 73 1.99 -4.18 -12.07
CA THR A 73 2.84 -3.18 -11.41
C THR A 73 2.20 -1.80 -11.53
N ASP A 74 2.13 -1.08 -10.42
CA ASP A 74 1.71 0.30 -10.44
C ASP A 74 2.63 1.12 -11.32
N THR A 75 2.02 1.99 -12.10
CA THR A 75 2.77 2.94 -12.92
C THR A 75 2.89 4.30 -12.26
N ILE A 76 2.05 4.60 -11.26
CA ILE A 76 2.19 5.82 -10.43
C ILE A 76 3.32 5.54 -9.42
N PRO A 77 4.40 6.33 -9.43
CA PRO A 77 5.57 6.06 -8.62
C PRO A 77 5.41 6.60 -7.17
N VAL A 78 4.42 6.05 -6.45
CA VAL A 78 4.12 6.45 -5.07
C VAL A 78 5.32 6.18 -4.14
N ASP A 79 5.98 5.05 -4.29
CA ASP A 79 7.18 4.69 -3.54
C ASP A 79 8.37 5.62 -3.83
N ALA A 80 8.55 6.05 -5.10
CA ALA A 80 9.58 7.02 -5.45
C ALA A 80 9.30 8.38 -4.80
N TYR A 81 8.05 8.85 -4.86
CA TYR A 81 7.66 10.08 -4.16
C TYR A 81 7.89 9.97 -2.65
N GLN A 82 7.50 8.88 -2.02
CA GLN A 82 7.69 8.71 -0.58
C GLN A 82 9.16 8.77 -0.18
N TYR A 83 10.04 8.15 -0.97
CA TYR A 83 11.47 8.25 -0.71
C TYR A 83 11.96 9.70 -0.79
N ILE A 84 11.53 10.44 -1.83
CA ILE A 84 11.88 11.86 -2.00
C ILE A 84 11.33 12.70 -0.82
N LEU A 85 10.11 12.42 -0.39
CA LEU A 85 9.50 13.10 0.77
C LEU A 85 10.24 12.78 2.08
N THR A 86 10.57 11.52 2.34
CA THR A 86 11.34 11.12 3.53
C THR A 86 12.70 11.81 3.55
N TYR A 87 13.39 11.82 2.41
CA TYR A 87 14.65 12.55 2.27
C TYR A 87 14.49 14.03 2.59
N TYR A 88 13.43 14.66 2.05
CA TYR A 88 13.13 16.07 2.32
C TYR A 88 12.85 16.35 3.80
N LEU A 89 12.11 15.48 4.47
CA LEU A 89 11.78 15.65 5.89
C LEU A 89 13.00 15.45 6.80
N GLU A 90 13.95 14.61 6.41
CA GLU A 90 15.18 14.36 7.19
C GLU A 90 16.30 15.40 6.91
N PHE A 91 16.49 15.77 5.65
CA PHE A 91 17.66 16.53 5.21
C PHE A 91 17.32 17.88 4.55
N GLY A 92 16.03 18.15 4.30
CA GLY A 92 15.59 19.29 3.47
C GLY A 92 15.78 19.00 1.97
N LEU A 93 15.75 20.07 1.16
CA LEU A 93 16.08 19.96 -0.25
C LEU A 93 17.56 19.64 -0.42
N TYR A 94 17.90 18.87 -1.45
CA TYR A 94 19.27 18.49 -1.72
C TYR A 94 20.13 19.71 -1.98
N HIS A 95 21.16 19.91 -1.19
CA HIS A 95 22.18 20.94 -1.36
C HIS A 95 23.56 20.29 -1.42
N ARG A 96 24.39 20.77 -2.31
CA ARG A 96 25.79 20.37 -2.35
C ARG A 96 26.65 21.52 -1.86
N GLN A 97 27.39 21.28 -0.80
CA GLN A 97 28.46 22.19 -0.40
C GLN A 97 29.61 22.03 -1.39
N LEU A 98 29.81 23.04 -2.19
CA LEU A 98 30.96 23.15 -3.04
C LEU A 98 32.10 23.88 -2.30
N ARG A 99 33.25 23.26 -2.28
CA ARG A 99 34.49 23.92 -1.86
C ARG A 99 35.23 24.29 -3.12
N ASP A 100 35.39 25.55 -3.34
CA ASP A 100 36.19 26.05 -4.46
C ASP A 100 37.27 26.99 -3.94
N THR A 101 38.37 27.07 -4.65
CA THR A 101 39.44 27.98 -4.34
C THR A 101 39.42 29.15 -5.31
N VAL A 102 39.12 30.31 -4.78
CA VAL A 102 39.00 31.55 -5.57
C VAL A 102 40.03 32.59 -5.11
N LYS A 103 40.44 33.44 -6.01
CA LYS A 103 41.27 34.61 -5.64
C LYS A 103 40.36 35.66 -5.00
N GLY A 104 40.64 35.99 -3.74
CA GLY A 104 39.79 36.94 -2.99
C GLY A 104 40.32 37.19 -1.58
N TYR A 105 39.44 37.80 -0.76
CA TYR A 105 39.73 38.19 0.63
C TYR A 105 38.75 37.61 1.65
N LYS A 106 37.70 36.92 1.19
CA LYS A 106 36.69 36.28 2.02
C LYS A 106 36.88 34.77 2.01
N GLY A 107 37.02 34.12 3.16
CA GLY A 107 37.16 32.69 3.34
C GLY A 107 38.43 32.31 4.06
N HIS A 108 38.69 31.00 4.22
CA HIS A 108 39.95 30.50 4.81
C HIS A 108 41.07 30.55 3.77
N ILE A 109 42.20 31.22 4.09
CA ILE A 109 43.32 31.35 3.19
C ILE A 109 43.97 29.97 2.95
N HIS A 110 44.11 29.60 1.68
CA HIS A 110 44.84 28.44 1.25
C HIS A 110 46.30 28.82 0.97
N TRP A 111 47.11 28.91 2.02
CA TRP A 111 48.49 29.43 1.95
C TRP A 111 49.35 28.73 0.89
N HIS A 112 49.30 27.40 0.80
CA HIS A 112 50.09 26.67 -0.20
C HIS A 112 49.80 27.10 -1.64
N GLN A 113 48.52 27.27 -1.99
CA GLN A 113 48.15 27.76 -3.33
C GLN A 113 48.41 29.26 -3.48
N THR A 114 48.23 30.06 -2.44
CA THR A 114 48.54 31.49 -2.47
C THR A 114 50.00 31.71 -2.79
N ILE A 115 50.91 31.04 -2.10
CA ILE A 115 52.36 31.16 -2.32
C ILE A 115 52.76 30.68 -3.70
N ASN A 116 52.17 29.60 -4.20
CA ASN A 116 52.53 29.02 -5.50
C ASN A 116 51.94 29.75 -6.70
N SER A 117 50.79 30.44 -6.54
CA SER A 117 50.05 31.02 -7.68
C SER A 117 49.98 32.55 -7.68
N ILE A 118 50.34 33.21 -6.60
CA ILE A 118 50.32 34.68 -6.48
C ILE A 118 51.73 35.19 -6.33
N ARG A 119 52.15 36.11 -7.22
CA ARG A 119 53.46 36.79 -7.08
C ARG A 119 53.40 37.75 -5.90
N PRO A 120 54.27 37.60 -4.93
CA PRO A 120 54.30 38.52 -3.80
C PRO A 120 54.78 39.90 -4.22
N LEU A 121 54.23 40.91 -3.59
CA LEU A 121 54.80 42.26 -3.61
C LEU A 121 55.82 42.34 -2.49
N LEU A 122 56.98 42.95 -2.77
CA LEU A 122 57.98 43.19 -1.75
C LEU A 122 57.83 44.63 -1.22
N SER A 123 57.54 44.75 0.08
CA SER A 123 57.47 46.04 0.76
C SER A 123 58.16 45.96 2.09
N ASP A 124 59.12 46.82 2.32
CA ASP A 124 59.88 46.92 3.57
C ASP A 124 60.49 45.59 4.07
N GLY A 125 60.98 44.75 3.13
CA GLY A 125 61.52 43.44 3.45
C GLY A 125 60.50 42.34 3.69
N ASN A 126 59.22 42.62 3.57
CA ASN A 126 58.12 41.68 3.78
C ASN A 126 57.49 41.25 2.45
N PHE A 127 57.05 39.97 2.34
CA PHE A 127 56.30 39.48 1.22
C PHE A 127 54.81 39.70 1.47
N ILE A 128 54.15 40.50 0.63
CA ILE A 128 52.71 40.78 0.69
C ILE A 128 52.07 40.05 -0.48
N TYR A 129 51.11 39.14 -0.15
CA TYR A 129 50.28 38.44 -1.14
C TYR A 129 48.92 39.12 -1.25
N SER A 130 48.52 39.54 -2.44
CA SER A 130 47.26 40.19 -2.71
C SER A 130 46.84 39.99 -4.17
N PRO A 131 45.63 39.42 -4.44
CA PRO A 131 44.71 38.80 -3.49
C PRO A 131 45.23 37.46 -2.94
N PHE A 132 44.57 36.91 -1.91
CA PHE A 132 44.85 35.55 -1.44
C PHE A 132 44.09 34.52 -2.30
N VAL A 133 44.53 33.26 -2.30
CA VAL A 133 43.71 32.12 -2.69
C VAL A 133 42.96 31.68 -1.43
N VAL A 134 41.64 31.75 -1.46
CA VAL A 134 40.81 31.42 -0.32
C VAL A 134 39.87 30.25 -0.65
N ASN A 135 39.67 29.39 0.32
CA ASN A 135 38.63 28.36 0.24
C ASN A 135 37.29 29.00 0.53
N CYS A 136 36.39 28.99 -0.43
CA CYS A 136 35.04 29.41 -0.27
C CYS A 136 34.11 28.17 -0.23
N GLU A 137 33.30 28.08 0.78
CA GLU A 137 32.21 27.10 0.82
C GLU A 137 30.92 27.85 0.47
N TYR A 138 30.20 27.34 -0.50
CA TYR A 138 28.89 27.87 -0.86
C TYR A 138 27.92 26.73 -1.15
N ASP A 139 26.68 26.92 -0.73
CA ASP A 139 25.59 26.02 -1.03
C ASP A 139 25.06 26.36 -2.43
N GLU A 140 25.25 25.44 -3.37
CA GLU A 140 24.69 25.60 -4.69
C GLU A 140 23.36 24.84 -4.78
N SER A 141 22.30 25.56 -5.15
CA SER A 141 21.07 24.90 -5.59
C SER A 141 21.34 24.30 -6.96
N ILE A 142 21.56 23.03 -6.97
CA ILE A 142 21.84 22.31 -8.21
C ILE A 142 20.56 21.77 -8.80
N PHE A 143 20.63 21.32 -10.03
CA PHE A 143 19.50 20.78 -10.77
C PHE A 143 18.72 19.68 -9.99
N ILE A 144 19.38 18.91 -9.12
CA ILE A 144 18.74 17.91 -8.24
C ILE A 144 17.78 18.57 -7.26
N THR A 145 18.17 19.72 -6.67
CA THR A 145 17.32 20.53 -5.78
C THR A 145 16.03 20.97 -6.45
N GLU A 146 16.17 21.50 -7.67
CA GLU A 146 15.04 21.95 -8.47
C GLU A 146 14.13 20.78 -8.88
N CYS A 147 14.71 19.61 -9.21
CA CYS A 147 13.95 18.39 -9.49
C CYS A 147 13.15 17.91 -8.27
N MET A 148 13.75 17.95 -7.07
CA MET A 148 13.03 17.61 -5.83
C MET A 148 11.87 18.55 -5.57
N ASP A 149 12.11 19.85 -5.68
CA ASP A 149 11.11 20.91 -5.52
C ASP A 149 9.92 20.71 -6.48
N TYR A 150 10.23 20.43 -7.74
CA TYR A 150 9.20 20.13 -8.75
C TYR A 150 8.39 18.89 -8.39
N VAL A 151 9.04 17.77 -8.04
CA VAL A 151 8.37 16.50 -7.75
C VAL A 151 7.47 16.61 -6.52
N LEU A 152 7.96 17.21 -5.44
CA LEU A 152 7.19 17.41 -4.21
C LEU A 152 5.93 18.24 -4.47
N PHE A 153 6.05 19.32 -5.22
CA PHE A 153 4.95 20.19 -5.58
C PHE A 153 3.94 19.53 -6.55
N ASP A 154 4.42 18.93 -7.63
CA ASP A 154 3.58 18.34 -8.67
C ASP A 154 2.80 17.14 -8.14
N PHE A 155 3.44 16.30 -7.32
CA PHE A 155 2.77 15.15 -6.71
C PHE A 155 1.72 15.59 -5.70
N TYR A 156 2.05 16.58 -4.86
CA TYR A 156 1.09 17.17 -3.93
C TYR A 156 -0.15 17.68 -4.68
N ASN A 157 0.03 18.55 -5.68
CA ASN A 157 -1.09 19.11 -6.43
C ASN A 157 -1.94 18.05 -7.14
N THR A 158 -1.31 16.98 -7.63
CA THR A 158 -2.01 15.93 -8.39
C THR A 158 -2.80 15.00 -7.47
N PHE A 159 -2.27 14.64 -6.29
CA PHE A 159 -2.79 13.54 -5.48
C PHE A 159 -3.26 13.92 -4.08
N GLN A 160 -3.17 15.19 -3.65
CA GLN A 160 -3.58 15.63 -2.30
C GLN A 160 -5.02 15.26 -1.91
N THR A 161 -5.90 15.08 -2.88
CA THR A 161 -7.30 14.68 -2.65
C THR A 161 -7.53 13.18 -2.61
N LEU A 162 -6.54 12.36 -2.99
CA LEU A 162 -6.69 10.93 -3.23
C LEU A 162 -5.75 10.05 -2.39
N LEU A 163 -4.67 10.60 -1.87
CA LEU A 163 -3.71 9.86 -1.05
C LEU A 163 -3.54 10.57 0.30
N ASP A 164 -3.51 9.78 1.37
CA ASP A 164 -3.02 10.22 2.67
C ASP A 164 -1.49 10.30 2.64
N ASP A 165 -0.87 10.86 3.65
CA ASP A 165 0.59 11.00 3.78
C ASP A 165 1.26 11.87 2.71
N ILE A 166 0.50 12.71 2.01
CA ILE A 166 1.06 13.71 1.11
C ILE A 166 1.28 15.00 1.90
N HIS A 167 2.55 15.34 2.12
CA HIS A 167 2.91 16.55 2.84
C HIS A 167 2.59 17.80 2.01
N PRO A 168 1.88 18.81 2.57
CA PRO A 168 1.68 20.07 1.89
C PRO A 168 3.02 20.70 1.51
N TYR A 169 3.16 21.03 0.24
CA TYR A 169 4.40 21.57 -0.27
C TYR A 169 4.16 22.82 -1.14
N LYS A 170 4.95 23.86 -0.91
CA LYS A 170 4.94 25.08 -1.72
C LYS A 170 6.22 25.14 -2.55
N ARG A 171 6.05 25.27 -3.85
CA ARG A 171 7.15 25.36 -4.81
C ARG A 171 8.07 26.56 -4.48
N GLN A 172 9.37 26.31 -4.49
CA GLN A 172 10.41 27.32 -4.20
C GLN A 172 11.12 27.80 -5.46
N PHE A 173 11.27 26.92 -6.46
CA PHE A 173 11.98 27.21 -7.70
C PHE A 173 11.05 27.05 -8.89
N TYR A 174 11.12 27.98 -9.83
CA TYR A 174 10.42 27.88 -11.11
C TYR A 174 11.44 27.76 -12.23
N ASN A 175 11.42 26.64 -12.93
CA ASN A 175 12.27 26.41 -14.09
C ASN A 175 11.42 25.79 -15.21
N PRO A 176 11.28 26.45 -16.38
CA PRO A 176 10.47 25.98 -17.48
C PRO A 176 10.97 24.64 -18.08
N ILE A 177 12.20 24.25 -17.79
CA ILE A 177 12.81 23.00 -18.28
C ILE A 177 12.05 21.74 -17.78
N PHE A 178 11.23 21.86 -16.72
CA PHE A 178 10.42 20.76 -16.20
C PHE A 178 9.21 20.40 -17.08
N ASP A 179 9.01 21.07 -18.17
CA ASP A 179 8.09 20.66 -19.24
C ASP A 179 8.74 19.64 -20.19
N GLU A 180 10.10 19.56 -20.20
CA GLU A 180 10.88 18.64 -21.00
C GLU A 180 11.42 17.47 -20.15
N TYR A 181 10.55 16.50 -19.84
CA TYR A 181 10.88 15.38 -18.92
C TYR A 181 12.05 14.52 -19.40
N ASP A 182 12.17 14.29 -20.70
CA ASP A 182 13.25 13.46 -21.26
C ASP A 182 14.62 14.12 -21.06
N PHE A 183 14.69 15.44 -21.15
CA PHE A 183 15.89 16.20 -20.82
C PHE A 183 16.22 16.06 -19.32
N CYS A 184 15.23 16.16 -18.45
CA CYS A 184 15.42 15.98 -17.01
C CYS A 184 15.97 14.60 -16.69
N ILE A 185 15.44 13.55 -17.32
CA ILE A 185 15.91 12.17 -17.16
C ILE A 185 17.38 12.06 -17.57
N ALA A 186 17.72 12.51 -18.77
CA ALA A 186 19.09 12.43 -19.30
C ALA A 186 20.10 13.15 -18.39
N LYS A 187 19.76 14.36 -17.93
CA LYS A 187 20.62 15.14 -17.03
C LYS A 187 20.79 14.48 -15.66
N LEU A 188 19.72 13.92 -15.07
CA LEU A 188 19.81 13.16 -13.81
C LEU A 188 20.65 11.89 -13.97
N GLN A 189 20.56 11.20 -15.10
CA GLN A 189 21.41 10.01 -15.38
C GLN A 189 22.88 10.35 -15.43
N ILE A 190 23.26 11.47 -16.06
CA ILE A 190 24.65 11.95 -16.09
C ILE A 190 25.14 12.26 -14.66
N LEU A 191 24.30 12.90 -13.85
CA LEU A 191 24.62 13.24 -12.47
C LEU A 191 24.77 12.01 -11.57
N SER A 192 24.08 10.91 -11.88
CA SER A 192 24.13 9.68 -11.07
C SER A 192 25.54 9.09 -10.98
N GLY A 193 26.37 9.26 -12.01
CA GLY A 193 27.78 8.83 -12.00
C GLY A 193 28.69 9.66 -11.07
N ARG A 194 28.23 10.80 -10.57
CA ARG A 194 29.00 11.71 -9.70
C ARG A 194 28.63 11.59 -8.21
N LEU A 195 27.65 10.79 -7.87
CA LEU A 195 27.20 10.58 -6.48
C LEU A 195 27.71 9.23 -5.97
N PHE A 196 28.24 9.23 -4.76
CA PHE A 196 28.86 8.05 -4.16
C PHE A 196 28.06 7.49 -2.98
N LYS A 197 27.26 8.32 -2.31
CA LYS A 197 26.50 7.91 -1.15
C LYS A 197 25.19 7.19 -1.58
N ASP A 198 24.89 6.10 -0.94
CA ASP A 198 23.76 5.24 -1.34
C ASP A 198 22.39 5.96 -1.26
N TYR A 199 22.19 6.79 -0.23
CA TYR A 199 20.95 7.56 -0.09
C TYR A 199 20.79 8.63 -1.20
N GLU A 200 21.89 9.25 -1.67
CA GLU A 200 21.85 10.18 -2.80
C GLU A 200 21.58 9.46 -4.12
N ARG A 201 22.16 8.28 -4.32
CA ARG A 201 21.88 7.44 -5.49
C ARG A 201 20.44 6.99 -5.54
N LEU A 202 19.87 6.64 -4.38
CA LEU A 202 18.48 6.24 -4.30
C LEU A 202 17.54 7.43 -4.54
N LEU A 203 17.89 8.63 -4.06
CA LEU A 203 17.19 9.87 -4.39
C LEU A 203 17.16 10.11 -5.90
N LEU A 204 18.30 10.02 -6.58
CA LEU A 204 18.35 10.19 -8.02
C LEU A 204 17.51 9.14 -8.78
N LYS A 205 17.60 7.87 -8.38
CA LYS A 205 16.77 6.80 -8.95
C LYS A 205 15.28 7.12 -8.80
N SER A 206 14.87 7.63 -7.65
CA SER A 206 13.49 8.01 -7.38
C SER A 206 13.04 9.20 -8.25
N LEU A 207 13.90 10.20 -8.40
CA LEU A 207 13.65 11.35 -9.30
C LEU A 207 13.54 10.91 -10.77
N ILE A 208 14.47 10.09 -11.25
CA ILE A 208 14.45 9.55 -12.62
C ILE A 208 13.16 8.77 -12.86
N ARG A 209 12.77 7.89 -11.93
CA ARG A 209 11.54 7.11 -12.04
C ARG A 209 10.30 7.99 -12.10
N TYR A 210 10.27 9.08 -11.34
CA TYR A 210 9.20 10.05 -11.39
C TYR A 210 9.09 10.74 -12.75
N PHE A 211 10.20 11.26 -13.29
CA PHE A 211 10.20 11.89 -14.60
C PHE A 211 9.91 10.92 -15.75
N GLN A 212 10.36 9.68 -15.66
CA GLN A 212 9.99 8.61 -16.61
C GLN A 212 8.47 8.38 -16.61
N TRP A 213 7.84 8.39 -15.44
CA TRP A 213 6.40 8.32 -15.34
C TRP A 213 5.72 9.52 -15.99
N LYS A 214 6.21 10.71 -15.75
CA LYS A 214 5.66 11.95 -16.35
C LYS A 214 5.82 11.96 -17.88
N SER A 215 6.97 11.58 -18.41
CA SER A 215 7.22 11.46 -19.87
C SER A 215 6.25 10.43 -20.51
N ASN A 216 5.93 9.35 -19.81
CA ASN A 216 4.98 8.33 -20.28
C ASN A 216 3.49 8.66 -19.97
N ARG A 217 3.14 9.86 -19.53
CA ARG A 217 1.78 10.24 -19.10
C ARG A 217 0.71 10.17 -20.21
N SER A 218 1.10 10.03 -21.47
CA SER A 218 0.17 9.72 -22.58
C SER A 218 -0.46 8.32 -22.43
N LYS A 219 0.22 7.40 -21.72
CA LYS A 219 -0.28 6.10 -21.31
C LYS A 219 -1.04 6.24 -19.99
N SER A 220 -2.02 5.36 -19.74
CA SER A 220 -2.75 5.36 -18.48
C SER A 220 -1.85 4.96 -17.32
N SER A 221 -1.83 5.77 -16.26
CA SER A 221 -1.15 5.46 -15.01
C SER A 221 -2.09 4.80 -14.03
N LYS A 222 -1.60 3.86 -13.20
CA LYS A 222 -2.44 2.95 -12.42
C LYS A 222 -1.89 2.82 -11.00
N PHE A 223 -2.81 2.82 -10.05
CA PHE A 223 -2.61 2.40 -8.68
C PHE A 223 -3.83 1.57 -8.27
N LEU A 224 -3.76 0.24 -8.41
CA LEU A 224 -4.93 -0.61 -8.31
C LEU A 224 -4.56 -2.05 -7.94
N THR A 225 -5.50 -2.80 -7.37
CA THR A 225 -5.40 -4.25 -7.20
C THR A 225 -6.45 -4.97 -8.02
N LEU A 226 -6.07 -6.12 -8.62
CA LEU A 226 -6.98 -7.05 -9.29
C LEU A 226 -7.52 -8.11 -8.31
N TYR A 227 -6.87 -8.26 -7.16
CA TYR A 227 -7.10 -9.33 -6.18
C TYR A 227 -7.57 -8.73 -4.85
N PHE A 228 -8.63 -7.90 -4.88
CA PHE A 228 -9.16 -7.31 -3.66
C PHE A 228 -9.76 -8.35 -2.71
N GLU A 229 -10.09 -9.54 -3.21
CA GLU A 229 -10.51 -10.68 -2.39
C GLU A 229 -9.44 -11.09 -1.37
N LEU A 230 -8.16 -11.00 -1.70
CA LEU A 230 -7.06 -11.28 -0.77
C LEU A 230 -6.94 -10.19 0.30
N VAL A 231 -7.13 -8.94 -0.10
CA VAL A 231 -7.17 -7.80 0.83
C VAL A 231 -8.37 -7.98 1.78
N TRP A 232 -9.54 -8.36 1.24
CA TRP A 232 -10.73 -8.66 2.03
C TRP A 232 -10.48 -9.77 3.05
N GLU A 233 -9.86 -10.87 2.66
CA GLU A 233 -9.52 -11.99 3.56
C GLU A 233 -8.65 -11.51 4.73
N ARG A 234 -7.63 -10.69 4.46
CA ARG A 234 -6.72 -10.15 5.48
C ARG A 234 -7.43 -9.16 6.42
N MET A 235 -8.28 -8.28 5.87
CA MET A 235 -9.09 -7.37 6.67
C MET A 235 -10.07 -8.12 7.58
N ILE A 236 -10.75 -9.16 7.06
CA ILE A 236 -11.68 -9.99 7.82
C ILE A 236 -10.95 -10.78 8.91
N HIS A 237 -9.77 -11.27 8.65
CA HIS A 237 -8.96 -11.97 9.67
C HIS A 237 -8.77 -11.10 10.92
N LEU A 238 -8.40 -9.86 10.72
CA LEU A 238 -8.25 -8.90 11.81
C LEU A 238 -9.60 -8.53 12.45
N TYR A 239 -10.61 -8.30 11.64
CA TYR A 239 -11.95 -7.95 12.12
C TYR A 239 -12.52 -9.03 13.03
N LEU A 240 -12.49 -10.29 12.59
CA LEU A 240 -12.96 -11.42 13.37
C LEU A 240 -12.17 -11.57 14.69
N SER A 241 -10.84 -11.39 14.63
CA SER A 241 -9.99 -11.44 15.83
C SER A 241 -10.39 -10.41 16.89
N ASN A 242 -10.88 -9.26 16.48
CA ASN A 242 -11.28 -8.17 17.38
C ASN A 242 -12.75 -8.24 17.79
N HIS A 243 -13.64 -8.83 17.00
CA HIS A 243 -15.10 -8.69 17.17
C HIS A 243 -15.82 -9.99 17.51
N ILE A 244 -15.12 -11.14 17.60
CA ILE A 244 -15.76 -12.38 18.04
C ILE A 244 -15.78 -12.44 19.55
N ARG A 245 -16.98 -12.72 20.09
CA ARG A 245 -17.21 -13.13 21.48
C ARG A 245 -17.54 -14.60 21.50
N ILE A 246 -16.80 -15.38 22.28
CA ILE A 246 -17.07 -16.80 22.49
C ILE A 246 -18.22 -16.97 23.46
N LEU A 247 -19.20 -17.76 23.04
CA LEU A 247 -20.25 -18.31 23.86
C LEU A 247 -19.87 -19.76 24.20
N ASP A 248 -20.52 -20.36 25.21
CA ASP A 248 -20.13 -21.71 25.67
C ASP A 248 -20.13 -22.75 24.53
N HIS A 249 -21.17 -22.75 23.70
CA HIS A 249 -21.32 -23.68 22.59
C HIS A 249 -21.42 -22.99 21.20
N ASP A 250 -21.18 -21.67 21.12
CA ASP A 250 -21.32 -20.90 19.92
C ASP A 250 -20.41 -19.65 19.94
N TYR A 251 -20.58 -18.79 18.98
CA TYR A 251 -19.95 -17.47 18.91
C TYR A 251 -20.96 -16.40 18.51
N GLU A 252 -20.59 -15.17 18.82
CA GLU A 252 -21.28 -13.97 18.34
C GLU A 252 -20.22 -13.01 17.76
N ILE A 253 -20.49 -12.44 16.59
CA ILE A 253 -19.70 -11.32 16.09
C ILE A 253 -20.32 -10.05 16.68
N THR A 254 -19.58 -9.26 17.40
CA THR A 254 -20.07 -8.05 18.09
C THR A 254 -19.91 -6.80 17.21
N LYS A 255 -20.66 -5.77 17.48
CA LYS A 255 -20.51 -4.48 16.78
C LYS A 255 -19.25 -3.75 17.26
N GLU A 256 -18.97 -3.82 18.56
CA GLU A 256 -17.81 -3.19 19.16
C GLU A 256 -16.68 -4.20 19.32
N ALA A 257 -15.45 -3.72 19.23
CA ALA A 257 -14.28 -4.55 19.44
C ALA A 257 -14.24 -5.06 20.89
N GLN A 258 -13.86 -6.32 21.06
CA GLN A 258 -13.71 -6.94 22.37
C GLN A 258 -12.44 -6.42 23.06
N SER A 259 -12.43 -6.39 24.38
CA SER A 259 -11.26 -6.01 25.20
C SER A 259 -10.08 -6.96 25.03
N SER A 260 -10.35 -8.23 24.69
CA SER A 260 -9.33 -9.23 24.39
C SER A 260 -9.46 -9.75 22.97
N LYS A 261 -8.37 -9.67 22.20
CA LYS A 261 -8.31 -10.22 20.84
C LYS A 261 -8.27 -11.74 20.87
N LEU A 262 -9.04 -12.38 20.00
CA LEU A 262 -8.90 -13.82 19.77
C LEU A 262 -7.71 -14.09 18.85
N ASN A 263 -6.94 -15.12 19.20
CA ASN A 263 -5.86 -15.60 18.33
C ASN A 263 -6.44 -16.49 17.22
N ILE A 264 -7.12 -15.86 16.26
CA ILE A 264 -7.52 -16.53 15.03
C ILE A 264 -6.27 -16.73 14.20
N ILE A 265 -6.08 -17.92 13.66
CA ILE A 265 -4.91 -18.27 12.86
C ILE A 265 -5.34 -18.67 11.45
N LYS A 266 -4.43 -18.45 10.49
CA LYS A 266 -4.43 -19.13 9.20
C LYS A 266 -3.42 -20.26 9.35
N PRO A 267 -3.86 -21.49 9.65
CA PRO A 267 -2.93 -22.58 9.92
C PRO A 267 -2.15 -22.91 8.66
N ASP A 268 -0.93 -23.41 8.85
CA ASP A 268 -0.17 -24.00 7.76
C ASP A 268 -0.98 -25.08 7.07
N SER A 269 -0.75 -25.24 5.77
CA SER A 269 -1.47 -26.24 5.00
C SER A 269 -1.31 -27.64 5.62
N MET A 270 -2.44 -28.29 5.89
CA MET A 270 -2.44 -29.67 6.36
C MET A 270 -2.35 -30.59 5.15
N ASP A 271 -1.26 -31.35 5.04
CA ASP A 271 -1.09 -32.31 3.97
C ASP A 271 -2.03 -33.49 4.14
N ILE A 272 -2.74 -33.84 3.08
CA ILE A 272 -3.44 -35.11 2.95
C ILE A 272 -2.55 -36.02 2.12
N GLU A 273 -2.03 -37.09 2.71
CA GLU A 273 -1.29 -38.10 1.97
C GLU A 273 -2.23 -38.89 1.07
N GLN A 274 -1.98 -38.85 -0.24
CA GLN A 274 -2.62 -39.75 -1.17
C GLN A 274 -1.84 -41.08 -1.19
N ARG A 275 -2.45 -42.15 -0.66
CA ARG A 275 -1.89 -43.51 -0.71
C ARG A 275 -2.19 -44.16 -2.07
N GLU A 276 -1.72 -43.61 -3.16
CA GLU A 276 -1.61 -44.34 -4.41
C GLU A 276 -0.18 -44.81 -4.61
N VAL A 277 -0.04 -46.09 -4.93
CA VAL A 277 1.25 -46.72 -5.20
C VAL A 277 1.93 -45.98 -6.38
N GLY A 278 3.03 -45.31 -6.09
CA GLY A 278 3.89 -44.68 -7.08
C GLY A 278 3.65 -43.17 -7.36
N LYS A 279 2.65 -42.50 -6.80
CA LYS A 279 2.44 -41.06 -6.95
C LYS A 279 2.59 -40.31 -5.62
N LYS A 280 3.59 -39.46 -5.51
CA LYS A 280 3.76 -38.51 -4.40
C LYS A 280 2.98 -37.22 -4.66
N SER A 281 1.66 -37.29 -4.89
CA SER A 281 0.84 -36.09 -4.93
C SER A 281 0.32 -35.77 -3.52
N ARG A 282 0.69 -34.62 -2.99
CA ARG A 282 0.20 -34.11 -1.71
C ARG A 282 -0.92 -33.13 -1.99
N PHE A 283 -2.09 -33.35 -1.43
CA PHE A 283 -3.14 -32.36 -1.34
C PHE A 283 -2.99 -31.60 -0.03
N SER A 284 -3.12 -30.28 -0.07
CA SER A 284 -3.12 -29.46 1.14
C SER A 284 -4.49 -28.86 1.40
N ILE A 285 -4.91 -28.90 2.67
CA ILE A 285 -6.08 -28.17 3.16
C ILE A 285 -5.57 -26.90 3.83
N GLN A 286 -6.05 -25.76 3.41
CA GLN A 286 -5.76 -24.48 4.04
C GLN A 286 -7.07 -23.78 4.41
N PHE A 287 -7.23 -23.51 5.71
CA PHE A 287 -8.35 -22.72 6.22
C PHE A 287 -8.00 -21.24 6.13
N ASP A 288 -8.99 -20.41 5.81
CA ASP A 288 -8.78 -18.97 5.79
C ASP A 288 -8.68 -18.42 7.23
N HIS A 289 -9.61 -18.81 8.11
CA HIS A 289 -9.61 -18.40 9.51
C HIS A 289 -10.02 -19.55 10.40
N PHE A 290 -9.18 -19.89 11.35
CA PHE A 290 -9.36 -21.02 12.26
C PHE A 290 -9.11 -20.57 13.70
N PHE A 291 -10.02 -20.96 14.60
CA PHE A 291 -9.84 -20.78 16.03
C PHE A 291 -10.30 -22.02 16.78
N LYS A 292 -9.53 -22.43 17.79
CA LYS A 292 -9.85 -23.58 18.63
C LYS A 292 -9.75 -23.18 20.10
N THR A 293 -10.79 -23.50 20.85
CA THR A 293 -10.86 -23.35 22.30
C THR A 293 -11.59 -24.52 22.94
N CYS A 294 -11.91 -24.44 24.21
CA CYS A 294 -12.75 -25.41 24.91
C CYS A 294 -13.94 -24.72 25.57
N THR A 295 -15.06 -25.42 25.62
CA THR A 295 -16.26 -25.02 26.37
C THR A 295 -16.00 -25.11 27.88
N SER A 296 -16.95 -24.61 28.69
CA SER A 296 -16.95 -24.77 30.15
C SER A 296 -16.87 -26.25 30.60
N LYS A 297 -17.42 -27.15 29.80
CA LYS A 297 -17.37 -28.63 30.01
C LYS A 297 -16.13 -29.30 29.43
N LYS A 298 -15.07 -28.51 29.07
CA LYS A 298 -13.82 -29.01 28.46
C LYS A 298 -14.00 -29.71 27.10
N GLN A 299 -15.14 -29.48 26.42
CA GLN A 299 -15.37 -29.99 25.08
C GLN A 299 -14.70 -29.04 24.07
N PRO A 300 -13.96 -29.54 23.05
CA PRO A 300 -13.35 -28.68 22.05
C PRO A 300 -14.41 -27.91 21.27
N LEU A 301 -14.24 -26.58 21.16
CA LEU A 301 -15.00 -25.69 20.29
C LEU A 301 -14.10 -25.19 19.19
N ILE A 302 -14.48 -25.42 17.96
CA ILE A 302 -13.76 -25.00 16.75
C ILE A 302 -14.62 -24.03 15.97
N LEU A 303 -14.06 -22.86 15.69
CA LEU A 303 -14.64 -21.87 14.77
C LEU A 303 -13.87 -21.92 13.46
N LEU A 304 -14.61 -22.04 12.38
CA LEU A 304 -14.09 -22.09 11.02
C LEU A 304 -14.81 -21.07 10.16
N PHE A 305 -14.08 -20.08 9.66
CA PHE A 305 -14.63 -19.08 8.75
C PHE A 305 -13.90 -19.13 7.41
N ASP A 306 -14.65 -18.97 6.34
CA ASP A 306 -14.14 -18.94 4.96
C ASP A 306 -14.58 -17.61 4.33
N SER A 307 -13.62 -16.79 3.95
CA SER A 307 -13.86 -15.48 3.37
C SER A 307 -14.33 -15.61 1.94
N LYS A 308 -15.45 -14.98 1.63
CA LYS A 308 -16.01 -14.93 0.27
C LYS A 308 -16.22 -13.50 -0.17
N TYR A 309 -15.78 -13.21 -1.39
CA TYR A 309 -15.89 -11.89 -1.98
C TYR A 309 -16.82 -11.93 -3.20
N PHE A 310 -18.12 -12.21 -2.96
CA PHE A 310 -19.14 -12.30 -4.00
C PHE A 310 -19.83 -10.96 -4.24
N THR A 311 -20.45 -10.82 -5.41
CA THR A 311 -21.28 -9.66 -5.76
C THR A 311 -22.74 -9.84 -5.38
N ASN A 312 -23.19 -11.09 -5.35
CA ASN A 312 -24.58 -11.47 -5.11
C ASN A 312 -24.66 -12.46 -3.95
N ASP A 313 -25.88 -12.73 -3.48
CA ASP A 313 -26.13 -13.78 -2.49
C ASP A 313 -25.56 -15.13 -2.93
N VAL A 314 -25.18 -15.95 -1.97
CA VAL A 314 -24.61 -17.28 -2.23
C VAL A 314 -25.71 -18.22 -2.67
N ASN A 315 -25.81 -18.48 -3.96
CA ASN A 315 -26.86 -19.32 -4.56
C ASN A 315 -26.41 -20.79 -4.77
N SER A 316 -25.21 -21.16 -4.34
CA SER A 316 -24.68 -22.50 -4.52
C SER A 316 -24.10 -23.06 -3.24
N PHE A 317 -24.28 -24.39 -3.05
CA PHE A 317 -23.71 -25.09 -1.92
C PHE A 317 -22.18 -24.99 -1.89
N ASN A 318 -21.62 -24.64 -0.75
CA ASN A 318 -20.17 -24.56 -0.58
C ASN A 318 -19.57 -25.90 -0.19
N TYR A 319 -19.21 -26.70 -1.19
CA TYR A 319 -18.61 -28.03 -0.98
C TYR A 319 -17.31 -27.97 -0.18
N LYS A 320 -16.48 -26.93 -0.39
CA LYS A 320 -15.21 -26.73 0.32
C LYS A 320 -15.44 -26.62 1.83
N GLN A 321 -16.41 -25.82 2.24
CA GLN A 321 -16.74 -25.60 3.64
C GLN A 321 -17.35 -26.87 4.30
N ALA A 322 -18.19 -27.59 3.57
CA ALA A 322 -18.73 -28.86 4.04
C ALA A 322 -17.63 -29.91 4.20
N PHE A 323 -16.70 -30.00 3.23
CA PHE A 323 -15.56 -30.89 3.32
C PHE A 323 -14.69 -30.58 4.56
N TYR A 324 -14.42 -29.30 4.82
CA TYR A 324 -13.66 -28.86 5.98
C TYR A 324 -14.34 -29.25 7.30
N TYR A 325 -15.66 -29.11 7.37
CA TYR A 325 -16.44 -29.54 8.52
C TYR A 325 -16.25 -31.04 8.81
N TYR A 326 -16.43 -31.91 7.81
CA TYR A 326 -16.28 -33.34 7.99
C TYR A 326 -14.84 -33.75 8.30
N TYR A 327 -13.87 -33.11 7.67
CA TYR A 327 -12.44 -33.33 7.98
C TYR A 327 -12.13 -33.02 9.45
N LEU A 328 -12.57 -31.87 9.93
CA LEU A 328 -12.35 -31.45 11.32
C LEU A 328 -13.10 -32.36 12.30
N ARG A 329 -14.31 -32.79 11.97
CA ARG A 329 -15.09 -33.71 12.77
C ARG A 329 -14.41 -35.09 12.89
N GLY A 330 -13.78 -35.56 11.83
CA GLY A 330 -12.97 -36.79 11.86
C GLY A 330 -11.70 -36.65 12.71
N LYS A 331 -11.05 -35.47 12.61
CA LYS A 331 -9.79 -35.21 13.34
C LYS A 331 -10.00 -34.91 14.83
N TYR A 332 -11.07 -34.18 15.18
CA TYR A 332 -11.37 -33.81 16.57
C TYR A 332 -12.68 -34.45 17.02
N LYS A 333 -12.55 -35.64 17.58
CA LYS A 333 -13.72 -36.38 18.13
C LYS A 333 -14.40 -35.55 19.21
N ASN A 334 -15.73 -35.52 19.19
CA ASN A 334 -16.58 -34.77 20.12
C ASN A 334 -16.40 -33.26 20.10
N ALA A 335 -15.78 -32.66 19.07
CA ALA A 335 -15.69 -31.22 18.95
C ALA A 335 -17.02 -30.61 18.48
N ILE A 336 -17.35 -29.48 19.03
CA ILE A 336 -18.38 -28.60 18.49
C ILE A 336 -17.72 -27.76 17.38
N ILE A 337 -18.21 -27.90 16.16
CA ILE A 337 -17.67 -27.16 15.02
C ILE A 337 -18.71 -26.13 14.57
N LYS A 338 -18.34 -24.87 14.57
CA LYS A 338 -19.14 -23.77 14.05
C LYS A 338 -18.50 -23.24 12.78
N SER A 339 -19.25 -23.29 11.69
CA SER A 339 -18.75 -23.01 10.37
C SER A 339 -19.55 -21.86 9.74
N ALA A 340 -18.86 -20.89 9.15
CA ALA A 340 -19.53 -19.79 8.46
C ALA A 340 -18.75 -19.29 7.23
N LEU A 341 -19.51 -18.80 6.26
CA LEU A 341 -19.02 -17.99 5.14
C LEU A 341 -19.09 -16.52 5.56
N VAL A 342 -18.01 -15.77 5.36
CA VAL A 342 -17.96 -14.34 5.70
C VAL A 342 -17.98 -13.53 4.41
N ILE A 343 -19.05 -12.75 4.24
CA ILE A 343 -19.39 -12.10 2.99
C ILE A 343 -19.50 -10.59 3.22
N PRO A 344 -18.94 -9.73 2.35
CA PRO A 344 -19.14 -8.29 2.46
C PRO A 344 -20.59 -7.91 2.11
N THR A 345 -21.08 -6.86 2.75
CA THR A 345 -22.36 -6.22 2.43
C THR A 345 -22.24 -4.71 2.54
N SER A 346 -23.10 -3.98 1.80
CA SER A 346 -23.32 -2.54 2.00
C SER A 346 -24.31 -2.24 3.11
N ASP A 347 -25.14 -3.24 3.46
CA ASP A 347 -26.21 -3.10 4.42
C ASP A 347 -25.75 -3.34 5.85
N LYS A 348 -26.74 -3.25 6.77
CA LYS A 348 -26.50 -3.68 8.16
C LYS A 348 -26.13 -5.16 8.19
N ARG A 349 -25.27 -5.51 9.12
CA ARG A 349 -24.88 -6.89 9.37
C ARG A 349 -26.11 -7.79 9.54
N LYS A 350 -26.07 -8.96 8.90
CA LYS A 350 -27.05 -10.02 9.04
C LYS A 350 -26.40 -11.39 9.08
N THR A 351 -27.04 -12.33 9.76
CA THR A 351 -26.67 -13.75 9.76
C THR A 351 -27.79 -14.54 9.12
N VAL A 352 -27.46 -15.40 8.17
CA VAL A 352 -28.42 -16.27 7.46
C VAL A 352 -27.93 -17.71 7.54
N VAL A 353 -28.86 -18.65 7.51
CA VAL A 353 -28.52 -20.07 7.45
C VAL A 353 -28.20 -20.44 6.00
N HIS A 354 -26.99 -20.90 5.74
CA HIS A 354 -26.58 -21.44 4.44
C HIS A 354 -26.99 -22.89 4.27
N VAL A 355 -26.67 -23.72 5.28
CA VAL A 355 -26.99 -25.17 5.32
C VAL A 355 -27.39 -25.55 6.72
N ASP A 356 -28.53 -26.20 6.87
CA ASP A 356 -28.96 -26.85 8.11
C ASP A 356 -29.22 -28.33 7.90
N ARG A 357 -28.27 -29.15 8.31
CA ARG A 357 -28.34 -30.61 8.31
C ARG A 357 -28.06 -31.17 9.72
N GLN A 358 -28.32 -30.36 10.75
CA GLN A 358 -28.02 -30.76 12.13
C GLN A 358 -28.69 -32.08 12.54
N HIS A 359 -29.90 -32.31 12.03
CA HIS A 359 -30.69 -33.52 12.29
C HIS A 359 -30.22 -34.76 11.51
N ILE A 360 -29.37 -34.62 10.47
CA ILE A 360 -28.89 -35.74 9.65
C ILE A 360 -27.47 -36.13 10.08
N ASP A 361 -26.54 -35.18 9.97
CA ASP A 361 -25.11 -35.43 10.13
C ASP A 361 -24.40 -34.33 10.94
N GLY A 362 -25.16 -33.38 11.48
CA GLY A 362 -24.69 -32.30 12.32
C GLY A 362 -24.08 -31.13 11.55
N LEU A 363 -24.05 -31.16 10.21
CA LEU A 363 -23.53 -30.04 9.40
C LEU A 363 -24.43 -28.82 9.54
N TYR A 364 -23.82 -27.70 9.96
CA TYR A 364 -24.47 -26.40 10.04
C TYR A 364 -23.51 -25.31 9.59
N ILE A 365 -23.87 -24.58 8.54
CA ILE A 365 -23.07 -23.51 7.97
C ILE A 365 -23.92 -22.23 7.99
N ARG A 366 -23.35 -21.13 8.49
CA ARG A 366 -23.93 -19.80 8.47
C ARG A 366 -23.34 -18.97 7.35
N GLU A 367 -24.04 -17.93 6.95
CA GLU A 367 -23.52 -16.81 6.18
C GLU A 367 -23.53 -15.58 7.08
N GLU A 368 -22.35 -15.04 7.34
CA GLU A 368 -22.15 -13.82 8.12
C GLU A 368 -21.89 -12.67 7.14
N TYR A 369 -22.92 -11.86 6.93
CA TYR A 369 -22.80 -10.66 6.11
C TYR A 369 -22.28 -9.51 6.97
N ILE A 370 -21.08 -9.01 6.68
CA ILE A 370 -20.43 -7.97 7.46
C ILE A 370 -20.32 -6.70 6.61
N ASN A 371 -20.66 -5.56 7.20
CA ASN A 371 -20.57 -4.28 6.50
C ASN A 371 -19.12 -3.99 6.11
N LEU A 372 -18.90 -3.75 4.82
CA LEU A 372 -17.57 -3.51 4.26
C LEU A 372 -16.87 -2.31 4.92
N LYS A 373 -17.64 -1.25 5.22
CA LYS A 373 -17.08 -0.03 5.82
C LYS A 373 -16.60 -0.28 7.25
N ASP A 374 -17.34 -1.04 8.05
CA ASP A 374 -16.94 -1.39 9.41
C ASP A 374 -15.61 -2.16 9.41
N VAL A 375 -15.41 -3.03 8.40
CA VAL A 375 -14.17 -3.80 8.24
C VAL A 375 -13.00 -2.91 7.80
N ILE A 376 -13.23 -1.99 6.85
CA ILE A 376 -12.24 -0.99 6.41
C ILE A 376 -11.81 -0.12 7.60
N ASP A 377 -12.75 0.41 8.37
CA ASP A 377 -12.48 1.27 9.53
C ASP A 377 -11.70 0.52 10.63
N CYS A 378 -12.03 -0.74 10.87
CA CYS A 378 -11.30 -1.59 11.81
C CYS A 378 -9.86 -1.83 11.36
N TYR A 379 -9.66 -2.18 10.09
CA TYR A 379 -8.33 -2.46 9.53
C TYR A 379 -7.46 -1.20 9.52
N LYS A 380 -8.02 -0.06 9.12
CA LYS A 380 -7.32 1.23 9.12
C LYS A 380 -6.76 1.58 10.50
N LYS A 381 -7.58 1.45 11.57
CA LYS A 381 -7.13 1.70 12.94
C LYS A 381 -5.99 0.81 13.40
N SER A 382 -5.79 -0.33 12.79
CA SER A 382 -4.75 -1.29 13.18
C SER A 382 -3.43 -1.08 12.45
N ILE A 383 -3.47 -0.41 11.30
CA ILE A 383 -2.29 -0.16 10.44
C ILE A 383 -1.79 1.30 10.53
N SER A 384 -2.58 2.18 11.19
CA SER A 384 -2.16 3.52 11.61
C SER A 384 -1.28 3.42 12.86
#